data_fd101146c5eba8e678c7e75b4f26812e
#
_entry.id   fd101146c5eba8e678c7e75b4f26812e
#
_cell.length_a   1.000
_cell.length_b   1.000
_cell.length_c   1.000
_cell.angle_alpha   90.00
_cell.angle_beta   90.00
_cell.angle_gamma   90.00
#
_symmetry.space_group_name_H-M   'P 1'
#
loop_
_entity.id
_entity.type
_entity.pdbx_description
1 polymer ?
#
loop_
_entity_poly.entity_id
_entity_poly.type
_entity_poly.pdbx_seq_one_letter_code
_entity_poly.pdbx_strand_id
1 'polypeptide(L)'
;MGKYYILIVEESIKVFSMVGHGQECKFSFASKGQPHPVELLEEGDKLLGYITNSEKRFAYIFSANKNDSGDGCQLIKLYETIAGPKIEEVPASIREEVFRNENTRSLFEISADDYQTIVSLMMGLSSDQFVPSVPPEREEKKTCLDVDLAPRTTKTHPLNCIIYGAPGTGKTYSTAEYALAIIENRPVDRSRKTPAQRKAVMSAYNEYIKKGQIVFTTFHQSYGYEEFIQGLRPDTNAGGISFITSDGVFKRISDNALNDAGNNYVIIIDEINRANISKVFGELITLIETDKRWGEINETCVTLQSGDVFAVPNNLYIIGTMNSADKSISLIDAALRRRFEFVEQYPVSSLIDDPVLKGVLEKINLILADSLESSDLLIGHSYFMGRTADNLCEILNNSIIPLLYEYYYDNKKKVIGVLSEALKGIDVKIIDEKISRVRVEKADVQE
;
A
#
# COMPACT_ATOMS: atom_id res chain seq x y z
N MET A 1 9.38 22.28 25.81
CA MET A 1 10.31 21.16 25.51
C MET A 1 9.88 20.04 26.44
N GLY A 2 9.48 18.89 25.90
CA GLY A 2 9.07 17.75 26.72
C GLY A 2 10.22 17.21 27.54
N LYS A 3 9.91 16.65 28.69
CA LYS A 3 10.88 15.99 29.57
C LYS A 3 11.07 14.52 29.18
N TYR A 4 12.07 13.88 29.78
CA TYR A 4 12.42 12.49 29.53
C TYR A 4 12.27 11.67 30.79
N TYR A 5 11.64 10.51 30.68
CA TYR A 5 11.33 9.66 31.83
C TYR A 5 11.64 8.19 31.57
N ILE A 6 11.91 7.43 32.63
CA ILE A 6 11.81 5.98 32.62
C ILE A 6 10.51 5.58 33.33
N LEU A 7 9.74 4.74 32.65
CA LEU A 7 8.54 4.11 33.18
C LEU A 7 8.86 2.66 33.55
N ILE A 8 8.73 2.31 34.80
CA ILE A 8 8.90 0.94 35.28
C ILE A 8 7.62 0.16 35.06
N VAL A 9 7.74 -0.95 34.36
CA VAL A 9 6.63 -1.80 33.96
C VAL A 9 6.81 -3.20 34.52
N GLU A 10 5.86 -3.67 35.29
CA GLU A 10 5.88 -5.02 35.89
C GLU A 10 5.33 -6.11 34.95
N GLU A 11 4.68 -5.73 33.86
CA GLU A 11 4.00 -6.62 32.94
C GLU A 11 4.96 -7.24 31.90
N SER A 12 4.62 -8.44 31.42
CA SER A 12 5.41 -9.13 30.40
C SER A 12 5.27 -8.49 29.01
N ILE A 13 6.29 -8.62 28.16
CA ILE A 13 6.29 -8.17 26.76
C ILE A 13 5.02 -8.59 26.02
N LYS A 14 4.45 -9.77 26.32
CA LYS A 14 3.25 -10.31 25.64
C LYS A 14 2.01 -9.43 25.80
N VAL A 15 1.86 -8.71 26.91
CA VAL A 15 0.70 -7.83 27.13
C VAL A 15 0.80 -6.57 26.27
N PHE A 16 2.01 -6.03 26.12
CA PHE A 16 2.25 -4.83 25.32
C PHE A 16 2.33 -5.10 23.82
N SER A 17 2.78 -6.29 23.42
CA SER A 17 2.82 -6.68 21.99
C SER A 17 1.42 -6.76 21.34
N MET A 18 0.35 -6.83 22.14
CA MET A 18 -1.02 -6.76 21.64
C MET A 18 -1.48 -5.33 21.30
N VAL A 19 -0.74 -4.30 21.75
CA VAL A 19 -1.05 -2.90 21.44
C VAL A 19 -0.24 -2.47 20.23
N GLY A 20 -0.91 -2.07 19.16
CA GLY A 20 -0.25 -1.59 17.92
C GLY A 20 0.56 -0.30 18.14
N HIS A 21 1.50 -0.02 17.23
CA HIS A 21 2.17 1.28 17.20
C HIS A 21 1.17 2.40 17.01
N GLY A 22 1.34 3.51 17.72
CA GLY A 22 0.42 4.66 17.67
C GLY A 22 -0.90 4.46 18.42
N GLN A 23 -1.09 3.34 19.11
CA GLN A 23 -2.28 3.10 19.94
C GLN A 23 -2.04 3.46 21.40
N GLU A 24 -3.11 3.86 22.08
CA GLU A 24 -3.13 4.14 23.51
C GLU A 24 -2.79 2.89 24.31
N CYS A 25 -1.84 3.00 25.23
CA CYS A 25 -1.51 1.96 26.18
C CYS A 25 -2.20 2.24 27.52
N LYS A 26 -3.10 1.35 27.92
CA LYS A 26 -3.73 1.36 29.25
C LYS A 26 -2.94 0.47 30.20
N PHE A 27 -2.38 1.07 31.23
CA PHE A 27 -1.61 0.36 32.25
C PHE A 27 -2.37 0.34 33.57
N SER A 28 -2.32 -0.79 34.28
CA SER A 28 -2.64 -0.82 35.71
C SER A 28 -1.33 -0.68 36.49
N PHE A 29 -1.14 0.44 37.14
CA PHE A 29 0.03 0.65 38.03
C PHE A 29 -0.36 0.29 39.46
N ALA A 30 0.40 -0.57 40.08
CA ALA A 30 0.28 -0.87 41.50
C ALA A 30 0.90 0.25 42.33
N SER A 31 0.27 1.42 42.41
CA SER A 31 0.72 2.51 43.27
C SER A 31 -0.13 2.58 44.53
N LYS A 32 0.38 2.07 45.65
CA LYS A 32 -0.22 2.31 46.96
C LYS A 32 0.08 3.75 47.38
N GLY A 33 -0.91 4.66 47.13
CA GLY A 33 -0.92 6.02 47.70
C GLY A 33 -0.08 7.07 46.96
N GLN A 34 0.32 6.87 45.74
CA GLN A 34 0.94 7.90 44.86
C GLN A 34 -0.02 8.28 43.71
N PRO A 35 0.07 9.50 43.14
CA PRO A 35 -0.67 9.84 41.95
C PRO A 35 -0.33 8.91 40.80
N HIS A 36 -1.30 8.63 39.93
CA HIS A 36 -1.09 7.77 38.76
C HIS A 36 0.05 8.36 37.91
N PRO A 37 1.05 7.59 37.49
CA PRO A 37 2.21 8.13 36.77
C PRO A 37 1.87 9.02 35.58
N VAL A 38 0.77 8.71 34.86
CA VAL A 38 0.30 9.46 33.70
C VAL A 38 -0.23 10.86 34.06
N GLU A 39 -0.67 11.08 35.32
CA GLU A 39 -1.13 12.39 35.82
C GLU A 39 0.04 13.38 36.02
N LEU A 40 1.28 12.89 36.03
CA LEU A 40 2.50 13.70 36.20
C LEU A 40 3.12 14.14 34.88
N LEU A 41 2.57 13.67 33.74
CA LEU A 41 3.14 13.90 32.42
C LEU A 41 2.52 15.12 31.73
N GLU A 42 3.33 15.79 30.93
CA GLU A 42 2.92 16.86 30.03
C GLU A 42 2.96 16.38 28.57
N GLU A 43 2.20 17.05 27.69
CA GLU A 43 2.23 16.76 26.29
C GLU A 43 3.62 16.93 25.68
N GLY A 44 4.08 15.92 24.95
CA GLY A 44 5.41 15.88 24.34
C GLY A 44 6.50 15.22 25.19
N ASP A 45 6.19 14.78 26.41
CA ASP A 45 7.12 13.99 27.23
C ASP A 45 7.42 12.66 26.56
N LYS A 46 8.68 12.21 26.70
CA LYS A 46 9.18 10.96 26.14
C LYS A 46 9.52 9.96 27.24
N LEU A 47 9.11 8.72 27.09
CA LEU A 47 9.30 7.69 28.09
C LEU A 47 9.96 6.45 27.53
N LEU A 48 10.83 5.85 28.33
CA LEU A 48 11.41 4.52 28.11
C LEU A 48 10.74 3.52 29.02
N GLY A 49 10.18 2.47 28.48
CA GLY A 49 9.59 1.37 29.25
C GLY A 49 10.65 0.36 29.68
N TYR A 50 10.90 0.23 30.98
CA TYR A 50 11.77 -0.75 31.58
C TYR A 50 10.98 -1.87 32.24
N ILE A 51 11.25 -3.12 31.87
CA ILE A 51 10.58 -4.31 32.39
C ILE A 51 11.37 -4.87 33.55
N THR A 52 10.73 -5.03 34.73
CA THR A 52 11.39 -5.45 35.98
C THR A 52 11.37 -6.95 36.24
N ASN A 53 10.46 -7.70 35.64
CA ASN A 53 10.34 -9.15 35.86
C ASN A 53 11.56 -9.93 35.34
N SER A 54 11.40 -11.16 34.90
CA SER A 54 12.52 -12.03 34.45
C SER A 54 13.34 -11.44 33.29
N GLU A 55 12.86 -10.41 32.61
CA GLU A 55 13.51 -9.84 31.42
C GLU A 55 14.51 -8.75 31.71
N LYS A 56 14.28 -7.89 32.72
CA LYS A 56 15.17 -6.79 33.22
C LYS A 56 15.83 -6.00 32.09
N ARG A 57 14.99 -5.46 31.13
CA ARG A 57 15.48 -4.75 29.95
C ARG A 57 14.61 -3.55 29.61
N PHE A 58 15.14 -2.62 28.82
CA PHE A 58 14.35 -1.58 28.14
C PHE A 58 13.74 -2.17 26.88
N ALA A 59 12.44 -2.09 26.75
CA ALA A 59 11.70 -2.72 25.64
C ALA A 59 10.81 -1.76 24.87
N TYR A 60 10.44 -0.62 25.44
CA TYR A 60 9.44 0.28 24.86
C TYR A 60 9.89 1.72 24.84
N ILE A 61 9.40 2.45 23.81
CA ILE A 61 9.45 3.91 23.75
C ILE A 61 8.01 4.42 23.64
N PHE A 62 7.66 5.37 24.50
CA PHE A 62 6.33 6.00 24.51
C PHE A 62 6.45 7.51 24.34
N SER A 63 5.36 8.14 23.91
CA SER A 63 5.14 9.58 23.96
C SER A 63 3.88 9.86 24.79
N ALA A 64 3.92 10.90 25.60
CA ALA A 64 2.75 11.41 26.29
C ALA A 64 2.02 12.41 25.37
N ASN A 65 0.75 12.13 25.06
CA ASN A 65 -0.10 13.00 24.28
C ASN A 65 -1.31 13.39 25.13
N LYS A 66 -1.94 14.53 24.89
CA LYS A 66 -3.21 14.86 25.54
C LYS A 66 -4.27 13.82 25.22
N ASN A 67 -5.08 13.46 26.22
CA ASN A 67 -6.26 12.63 26.00
C ASN A 67 -7.39 13.44 25.34
N ASP A 68 -8.40 12.76 24.81
CA ASP A 68 -9.53 13.38 24.10
C ASP A 68 -10.36 14.33 24.98
N SER A 69 -10.33 14.17 26.32
CA SER A 69 -11.02 15.04 27.29
C SER A 69 -10.22 16.29 27.66
N GLY A 70 -8.94 16.35 27.35
CA GLY A 70 -8.05 17.46 27.68
C GLY A 70 -7.58 17.53 29.15
N ASP A 71 -8.02 16.60 30.01
CA ASP A 71 -7.77 16.58 31.45
C ASP A 71 -6.56 15.72 31.89
N GLY A 72 -5.67 15.37 30.96
CA GLY A 72 -4.49 14.56 31.25
C GLY A 72 -3.80 14.07 30.00
N CYS A 73 -2.77 13.25 30.19
CA CYS A 73 -2.03 12.62 29.09
C CYS A 73 -2.36 11.13 28.96
N GLN A 74 -2.25 10.62 27.75
CA GLN A 74 -2.26 9.20 27.41
C GLN A 74 -0.90 8.80 26.86
N LEU A 75 -0.48 7.56 27.08
CA LEU A 75 0.75 7.03 26.56
C LEU A 75 0.52 6.37 25.20
N ILE A 76 1.25 6.83 24.20
CA ILE A 76 1.24 6.26 22.85
C ILE A 76 2.52 5.47 22.65
N LYS A 77 2.41 4.19 22.33
CA LYS A 77 3.56 3.33 22.04
C LYS A 77 4.18 3.71 20.69
N LEU A 78 5.44 4.16 20.70
CA LEU A 78 6.18 4.53 19.50
C LEU A 78 7.08 3.39 18.99
N TYR A 79 7.62 2.58 19.88
CA TYR A 79 8.57 1.54 19.51
C TYR A 79 8.55 0.40 20.52
N GLU A 80 8.89 -0.80 20.06
CA GLU A 80 9.01 -2.03 20.84
C GLU A 80 10.16 -2.89 20.32
N THR A 81 10.94 -3.47 21.21
CA THR A 81 11.99 -4.42 20.86
C THR A 81 12.08 -5.56 21.87
N ILE A 82 12.25 -6.78 21.38
CA ILE A 82 12.53 -7.95 22.20
C ILE A 82 14.04 -8.11 22.50
N ALA A 83 14.89 -7.35 21.83
CA ALA A 83 16.35 -7.38 21.93
C ALA A 83 16.92 -6.10 22.57
N GLY A 84 16.09 -5.34 23.29
CA GLY A 84 16.56 -4.11 23.96
C GLY A 84 17.61 -4.36 25.04
N PRO A 85 18.39 -3.32 25.40
CA PRO A 85 19.50 -3.45 26.32
C PRO A 85 19.03 -3.88 27.71
N LYS A 86 19.80 -4.79 28.32
CA LYS A 86 19.62 -5.15 29.71
C LYS A 86 20.17 -4.05 30.60
N ILE A 87 19.74 -4.04 31.87
CA ILE A 87 20.15 -3.02 32.84
C ILE A 87 21.67 -2.98 33.02
N GLU A 88 22.38 -4.07 32.79
CA GLU A 88 23.85 -4.18 32.92
C GLU A 88 24.57 -3.49 31.74
N GLU A 89 23.89 -3.29 30.62
CA GLU A 89 24.45 -2.73 29.39
C GLU A 89 24.27 -1.20 29.27
N VAL A 90 23.50 -0.61 30.21
CA VAL A 90 23.29 0.84 30.23
C VAL A 90 24.30 1.53 31.16
N PRO A 91 24.55 2.86 31.01
CA PRO A 91 25.46 3.62 31.84
C PRO A 91 25.19 3.47 33.34
N ALA A 92 26.27 3.54 34.15
CA ALA A 92 26.18 3.35 35.61
C ALA A 92 25.22 4.34 36.29
N SER A 93 25.17 5.60 35.83
CA SER A 93 24.24 6.63 36.32
C SER A 93 22.78 6.20 36.20
N ILE A 94 22.41 5.67 35.06
CA ILE A 94 21.03 5.20 34.79
C ILE A 94 20.76 3.94 35.63
N ARG A 95 21.70 3.02 35.68
CA ARG A 95 21.58 1.77 36.43
C ARG A 95 21.33 2.03 37.92
N GLU A 96 22.09 2.92 38.50
CA GLU A 96 21.91 3.30 39.91
C GLU A 96 20.57 3.96 40.15
N GLU A 97 20.10 4.81 39.26
CA GLU A 97 18.83 5.50 39.33
C GLU A 97 17.65 4.51 39.19
N VAL A 98 17.74 3.55 38.25
CA VAL A 98 16.74 2.47 38.13
C VAL A 98 16.67 1.63 39.37
N PHE A 99 17.82 1.14 39.92
CA PHE A 99 17.84 0.34 41.13
C PHE A 99 17.32 1.08 42.36
N ARG A 100 17.60 2.39 42.46
CA ARG A 100 17.06 3.22 43.53
C ARG A 100 15.53 3.34 43.49
N ASN A 101 14.93 3.35 42.30
CA ASN A 101 13.51 3.62 42.08
C ASN A 101 12.68 2.36 41.77
N GLU A 102 13.28 1.23 41.41
CA GLU A 102 12.61 -0.01 40.98
C GLU A 102 11.46 -0.47 41.90
N ASN A 103 11.62 -0.24 43.22
CA ASN A 103 10.63 -0.65 44.23
C ASN A 103 9.88 0.53 44.87
N THR A 104 10.15 1.77 44.46
CA THR A 104 9.62 2.96 45.13
C THR A 104 8.82 3.89 44.22
N ARG A 105 9.11 3.94 42.92
CA ARG A 105 8.48 4.79 41.95
C ARG A 105 8.32 4.08 40.61
N SER A 106 7.16 4.26 39.98
CA SER A 106 6.90 3.73 38.64
C SER A 106 7.36 4.67 37.52
N LEU A 107 7.63 5.95 37.84
CA LEU A 107 8.07 6.97 36.88
C LEU A 107 9.13 7.85 37.52
N PHE A 108 10.22 8.12 36.80
CA PHE A 108 11.23 9.08 37.22
C PHE A 108 11.91 9.76 36.03
N GLU A 109 12.24 11.03 36.21
CA GLU A 109 12.83 11.89 35.19
C GLU A 109 14.34 11.54 35.00
N ILE A 110 14.78 11.56 33.74
CA ILE A 110 16.17 11.35 33.33
C ILE A 110 16.67 12.49 32.45
N SER A 111 17.98 12.59 32.23
CA SER A 111 18.52 13.56 31.32
C SER A 111 18.22 13.20 29.84
N ALA A 112 18.24 14.20 28.97
CA ALA A 112 18.10 13.99 27.54
C ALA A 112 19.20 13.06 27.02
N ASP A 113 20.43 13.21 27.48
CA ASP A 113 21.57 12.41 27.06
C ASP A 113 21.45 10.93 27.49
N ASP A 114 20.95 10.68 28.70
CA ASP A 114 20.67 9.34 29.19
C ASP A 114 19.55 8.67 28.39
N TYR A 115 18.47 9.41 28.10
CA TYR A 115 17.39 8.93 27.27
C TYR A 115 17.90 8.49 25.89
N GLN A 116 18.68 9.33 25.24
CA GLN A 116 19.23 9.08 23.92
C GLN A 116 20.21 7.89 23.92
N THR A 117 21.03 7.77 24.96
CA THR A 117 21.95 6.64 25.12
C THR A 117 21.17 5.31 25.14
N ILE A 118 20.09 5.22 25.92
CA ILE A 118 19.28 4.00 25.99
C ILE A 118 18.59 3.74 24.64
N VAL A 119 18.03 4.77 23.99
CA VAL A 119 17.40 4.63 22.68
C VAL A 119 18.40 4.08 21.66
N SER A 120 19.63 4.58 21.65
CA SER A 120 20.69 4.09 20.76
C SER A 120 21.01 2.61 21.00
N LEU A 121 21.12 2.20 22.25
CA LEU A 121 21.31 0.79 22.62
C LEU A 121 20.11 -0.09 22.24
N MET A 122 18.89 0.40 22.42
CA MET A 122 17.66 -0.33 22.02
C MET A 122 17.62 -0.60 20.50
N MET A 123 18.21 0.27 19.71
CA MET A 123 18.23 0.18 18.24
C MET A 123 19.51 -0.46 17.68
N GLY A 124 20.45 -0.86 18.55
CA GLY A 124 21.69 -1.54 18.14
C GLY A 124 22.74 -0.64 17.49
N LEU A 125 22.76 0.66 17.84
CA LEU A 125 23.68 1.65 17.26
C LEU A 125 24.84 1.96 18.22
N SER A 126 26.00 2.26 17.66
CA SER A 126 27.16 2.68 18.45
C SER A 126 27.05 4.14 18.90
N SER A 127 27.53 4.45 20.09
CA SER A 127 27.46 5.77 20.76
C SER A 127 28.05 6.94 19.96
N ASP A 128 28.94 6.67 19.00
CA ASP A 128 29.63 7.70 18.21
C ASP A 128 28.79 8.25 17.03
N GLN A 129 27.59 7.71 16.80
CA GLN A 129 26.69 8.09 15.71
C GLN A 129 25.58 9.07 16.14
N PHE A 130 25.64 9.57 17.38
CA PHE A 130 24.59 10.40 17.93
C PHE A 130 25.01 11.87 18.07
N VAL A 131 24.36 12.77 17.33
CA VAL A 131 24.37 14.22 17.56
C VAL A 131 22.93 14.66 17.84
N PRO A 132 22.65 15.32 18.99
CA PRO A 132 21.31 15.81 19.27
C PRO A 132 20.93 16.87 18.22
N SER A 133 19.97 16.55 17.38
CA SER A 133 19.38 17.56 16.51
C SER A 133 18.19 18.23 17.19
N VAL A 134 18.27 19.53 17.35
CA VAL A 134 17.07 20.36 17.50
C VAL A 134 16.20 20.08 16.28
N PRO A 135 14.91 19.72 16.43
CA PRO A 135 14.04 19.56 15.28
C PRO A 135 14.13 20.87 14.47
N PRO A 136 14.34 20.79 13.16
CA PRO A 136 14.22 21.99 12.35
C PRO A 136 12.83 22.58 12.61
N GLU A 137 12.77 23.90 12.83
CA GLU A 137 11.49 24.61 12.87
C GLU A 137 10.70 24.11 11.66
N ARG A 138 9.52 23.50 11.91
CA ARG A 138 8.63 23.11 10.82
C ARG A 138 8.33 24.39 10.06
N GLU A 139 8.82 24.49 8.83
CA GLU A 139 8.22 25.45 7.89
C GLU A 139 6.71 25.21 7.97
N GLU A 140 5.92 26.22 8.23
CA GLU A 140 4.46 26.14 8.23
C GLU A 140 4.02 25.60 6.88
N LYS A 141 3.82 24.29 6.79
CA LYS A 141 3.23 23.68 5.60
C LYS A 141 1.82 24.23 5.47
N LYS A 142 1.53 24.87 4.36
CA LYS A 142 0.15 25.22 4.01
C LYS A 142 -0.71 23.97 4.16
N THR A 143 -1.75 24.07 4.96
CA THR A 143 -2.75 23.02 5.12
C THR A 143 -3.83 23.15 4.04
N CYS A 144 -4.67 22.12 3.86
CA CYS A 144 -5.82 22.24 2.96
C CYS A 144 -6.73 23.41 3.33
N LEU A 145 -6.79 23.79 4.61
CA LEU A 145 -7.59 24.93 5.11
C LEU A 145 -7.12 26.29 4.57
N ASP A 146 -5.88 26.39 4.11
CA ASP A 146 -5.29 27.61 3.53
C ASP A 146 -5.53 27.73 2.02
N VAL A 147 -6.18 26.73 1.40
CA VAL A 147 -6.37 26.66 -0.05
C VAL A 147 -7.87 26.61 -0.37
N ASP A 148 -8.36 27.63 -1.06
CA ASP A 148 -9.72 27.70 -1.56
C ASP A 148 -9.78 27.07 -2.96
N LEU A 149 -10.47 25.94 -3.09
CA LEU A 149 -10.73 25.27 -4.38
C LEU A 149 -12.20 25.44 -4.74
N ALA A 150 -12.46 25.92 -5.96
CA ALA A 150 -13.81 25.99 -6.47
C ALA A 150 -14.35 24.62 -6.91
N PRO A 151 -15.66 24.36 -6.77
CA PRO A 151 -16.28 23.16 -7.30
C PRO A 151 -16.09 23.05 -8.82
N ARG A 152 -15.73 21.83 -9.30
CA ARG A 152 -15.56 21.59 -10.73
C ARG A 152 -16.89 21.30 -11.42
N THR A 153 -17.31 22.21 -12.28
CA THR A 153 -18.61 22.14 -12.98
C THR A 153 -18.67 21.07 -14.09
N THR A 154 -17.52 20.66 -14.63
CA THR A 154 -17.45 19.65 -15.71
C THR A 154 -16.35 18.65 -15.44
N LYS A 155 -16.73 17.42 -15.08
CA LYS A 155 -15.79 16.28 -14.95
C LYS A 155 -16.00 15.37 -16.17
N THR A 156 -14.99 15.27 -17.03
CA THR A 156 -15.00 14.37 -18.20
C THR A 156 -14.69 12.92 -17.83
N HIS A 157 -14.11 12.71 -16.65
CA HIS A 157 -13.71 11.40 -16.14
C HIS A 157 -14.14 11.22 -14.69
N PRO A 158 -14.42 9.98 -14.23
CA PRO A 158 -14.69 9.70 -12.83
C PRO A 158 -13.44 9.96 -11.99
N LEU A 159 -13.61 10.54 -10.79
CA LEU A 159 -12.48 10.80 -9.88
C LEU A 159 -11.81 9.51 -9.39
N ASN A 160 -12.58 8.43 -9.29
CA ASN A 160 -12.06 7.13 -8.87
C ASN A 160 -12.55 6.07 -9.85
N CYS A 161 -11.64 5.33 -10.48
CA CYS A 161 -12.02 4.19 -11.33
C CYS A 161 -11.11 2.98 -11.06
N ILE A 162 -11.66 1.79 -11.25
CA ILE A 162 -10.92 0.53 -11.22
C ILE A 162 -11.11 -0.15 -12.58
N ILE A 163 -10.01 -0.33 -13.29
CA ILE A 163 -9.95 -1.11 -14.52
C ILE A 163 -9.73 -2.57 -14.13
N TYR A 164 -10.72 -3.42 -14.39
CA TYR A 164 -10.67 -4.82 -13.98
C TYR A 164 -10.91 -5.77 -15.16
N GLY A 165 -10.59 -7.03 -15.00
CA GLY A 165 -10.82 -8.08 -16.00
C GLY A 165 -9.76 -9.18 -15.93
N ALA A 166 -9.87 -10.14 -16.85
CA ALA A 166 -9.03 -11.30 -16.94
C ALA A 166 -7.53 -10.97 -17.10
N PRO A 167 -6.61 -11.85 -16.70
CA PRO A 167 -5.17 -11.68 -16.91
C PRO A 167 -4.82 -11.51 -18.40
N GLY A 168 -3.88 -10.61 -18.70
CA GLY A 168 -3.42 -10.40 -20.07
C GLY A 168 -4.36 -9.61 -20.98
N THR A 169 -5.35 -8.90 -20.42
CA THR A 169 -6.23 -7.99 -21.19
C THR A 169 -5.66 -6.59 -21.41
N GLY A 170 -4.45 -6.31 -20.88
CA GLY A 170 -3.77 -5.02 -21.07
C GLY A 170 -4.20 -3.91 -20.10
N LYS A 171 -4.72 -4.25 -18.91
CA LYS A 171 -5.14 -3.28 -17.89
C LYS A 171 -4.06 -2.25 -17.57
N THR A 172 -2.90 -2.71 -17.08
CA THR A 172 -1.75 -1.84 -16.77
C THR A 172 -1.25 -1.08 -18.00
N TYR A 173 -1.31 -1.70 -19.21
CA TYR A 173 -0.96 -1.03 -20.46
C TYR A 173 -1.86 0.18 -20.75
N SER A 174 -3.15 0.08 -20.44
CA SER A 174 -4.12 1.13 -20.72
C SER A 174 -4.06 2.30 -19.73
N THR A 175 -3.53 2.11 -18.51
CA THR A 175 -3.50 3.16 -17.48
C THR A 175 -2.77 4.43 -17.92
N ALA A 176 -1.72 4.31 -18.74
CA ALA A 176 -1.00 5.47 -19.27
C ALA A 176 -1.91 6.36 -20.15
N GLU A 177 -2.75 5.75 -20.99
CA GLU A 177 -3.69 6.48 -21.84
C GLU A 177 -4.82 7.12 -21.02
N TYR A 178 -5.33 6.40 -20.00
CA TYR A 178 -6.31 6.96 -19.08
C TYR A 178 -5.75 8.17 -18.32
N ALA A 179 -4.52 8.06 -17.80
CA ALA A 179 -3.88 9.15 -17.07
C ALA A 179 -3.67 10.39 -17.95
N LEU A 180 -3.17 10.21 -19.18
CA LEU A 180 -3.01 11.32 -20.13
C LEU A 180 -4.36 11.94 -20.51
N ALA A 181 -5.39 11.12 -20.76
CA ALA A 181 -6.72 11.62 -21.10
C ALA A 181 -7.28 12.50 -19.96
N ILE A 182 -7.08 12.13 -18.71
CA ILE A 182 -7.49 12.90 -17.53
C ILE A 182 -6.71 14.23 -17.45
N ILE A 183 -5.38 14.18 -17.57
CA ILE A 183 -4.54 15.38 -17.45
C ILE A 183 -4.81 16.37 -18.58
N GLU A 184 -4.97 15.86 -19.80
CA GLU A 184 -5.24 16.66 -21.00
C GLU A 184 -6.74 16.98 -21.19
N ASN A 185 -7.59 16.53 -20.27
CA ASN A 185 -9.04 16.71 -20.28
C ASN A 185 -9.69 16.33 -21.62
N ARG A 186 -9.32 15.17 -22.17
CA ARG A 186 -9.81 14.61 -23.43
C ARG A 186 -10.40 13.20 -23.23
N PRO A 187 -11.20 12.70 -24.16
CA PRO A 187 -11.66 11.31 -24.12
C PRO A 187 -10.51 10.31 -24.16
N VAL A 188 -10.70 9.14 -23.51
CA VAL A 188 -9.73 8.04 -23.56
C VAL A 188 -9.73 7.43 -24.96
N ASP A 189 -8.57 7.44 -25.62
CA ASP A 189 -8.41 6.81 -26.92
C ASP A 189 -8.09 5.31 -26.77
N ARG A 190 -9.10 4.49 -26.96
CA ARG A 190 -9.01 3.02 -26.89
C ARG A 190 -8.60 2.37 -28.23
N SER A 191 -8.23 3.14 -29.24
CA SER A 191 -7.81 2.60 -30.52
C SER A 191 -6.48 1.84 -30.40
N ARG A 192 -6.27 0.86 -31.32
CA ARG A 192 -4.99 0.18 -31.45
C ARG A 192 -3.90 1.20 -31.79
N LYS A 193 -2.82 1.23 -31.01
CA LYS A 193 -1.66 2.10 -31.23
C LYS A 193 -0.61 1.38 -32.05
N THR A 194 -0.07 2.05 -33.04
CA THR A 194 1.21 1.63 -33.66
C THR A 194 2.36 1.75 -32.65
N PRO A 195 3.48 1.05 -32.85
CA PRO A 195 4.65 1.19 -31.96
C PRO A 195 5.12 2.65 -31.80
N ALA A 196 5.09 3.45 -32.88
CA ALA A 196 5.45 4.85 -32.85
C ALA A 196 4.47 5.69 -32.02
N GLN A 197 3.17 5.49 -32.18
CA GLN A 197 2.14 6.16 -31.37
C GLN A 197 2.26 5.77 -29.90
N ARG A 198 2.49 4.49 -29.60
CA ARG A 198 2.71 4.04 -28.21
C ARG A 198 3.94 4.68 -27.59
N LYS A 199 5.04 4.80 -28.34
CA LYS A 199 6.25 5.49 -27.88
C LYS A 199 5.96 6.97 -27.55
N ALA A 200 5.15 7.66 -28.35
CA ALA A 200 4.73 9.02 -28.09
C ALA A 200 3.89 9.13 -26.81
N VAL A 201 2.90 8.22 -26.62
CA VAL A 201 2.10 8.13 -25.39
C VAL A 201 3.00 7.94 -24.17
N MET A 202 3.95 7.00 -24.22
CA MET A 202 4.86 6.74 -23.10
C MET A 202 5.83 7.90 -22.84
N SER A 203 6.25 8.64 -23.88
CA SER A 203 7.06 9.84 -23.72
C SER A 203 6.30 10.92 -22.95
N ALA A 204 5.08 11.25 -23.37
CA ALA A 204 4.22 12.20 -22.67
C ALA A 204 3.91 11.77 -21.23
N TYR A 205 3.58 10.50 -21.03
CA TYR A 205 3.33 9.92 -19.71
C TYR A 205 4.55 10.11 -18.77
N ASN A 206 5.75 9.83 -19.26
CA ASN A 206 6.98 9.98 -18.48
C ASN A 206 7.31 11.46 -18.17
N GLU A 207 6.91 12.40 -19.03
CA GLU A 207 7.04 13.83 -18.76
C GLU A 207 6.14 14.25 -17.58
N TYR A 208 4.91 13.78 -17.53
CA TYR A 208 4.00 14.06 -16.40
C TYR A 208 4.42 13.35 -15.11
N ILE A 209 5.03 12.17 -15.19
CA ILE A 209 5.68 11.55 -14.01
C ILE A 209 6.80 12.46 -13.47
N LYS A 210 7.68 12.97 -14.34
CA LYS A 210 8.77 13.86 -13.92
C LYS A 210 8.24 15.17 -13.31
N LYS A 211 7.10 15.67 -13.76
CA LYS A 211 6.41 16.82 -13.18
C LYS A 211 5.69 16.52 -11.86
N GLY A 212 5.61 15.25 -11.46
CA GLY A 212 4.88 14.82 -10.27
C GLY A 212 3.35 14.86 -10.41
N GLN A 213 2.81 15.04 -11.63
CA GLN A 213 1.37 15.02 -11.90
C GLN A 213 0.83 13.60 -12.08
N ILE A 214 1.68 12.63 -12.44
CA ILE A 214 1.34 11.21 -12.45
C ILE A 214 2.24 10.50 -11.44
N VAL A 215 1.63 9.68 -10.61
CA VAL A 215 2.33 8.77 -9.71
C VAL A 215 1.83 7.35 -9.93
N PHE A 216 2.76 6.40 -10.03
CA PHE A 216 2.47 4.98 -10.17
C PHE A 216 2.95 4.23 -8.95
N THR A 217 2.09 3.40 -8.38
CA THR A 217 2.43 2.49 -7.27
C THR A 217 1.78 1.13 -7.51
N THR A 218 2.36 0.07 -6.95
CA THR A 218 1.81 -1.28 -7.01
C THR A 218 1.53 -1.77 -5.61
N PHE A 219 0.32 -2.25 -5.36
CA PHE A 219 -0.01 -2.84 -4.08
C PHE A 219 0.48 -4.29 -4.00
N HIS A 220 0.92 -4.69 -2.81
CA HIS A 220 1.31 -6.05 -2.46
C HIS A 220 0.79 -6.39 -1.05
N GLN A 221 0.85 -7.65 -0.64
CA GLN A 221 0.23 -8.11 0.61
C GLN A 221 0.68 -7.35 1.86
N SER A 222 1.93 -6.87 1.89
CA SER A 222 2.50 -6.11 3.01
C SER A 222 2.37 -4.60 2.85
N TYR A 223 1.71 -4.09 1.77
CA TYR A 223 1.56 -2.66 1.55
C TYR A 223 0.60 -2.07 2.59
N GLY A 224 1.03 -1.04 3.29
CA GLY A 224 0.32 -0.48 4.43
C GLY A 224 0.03 1.02 4.35
N TYR A 225 -0.64 1.51 5.37
CA TYR A 225 -0.97 2.92 5.57
C TYR A 225 0.29 3.81 5.59
N GLU A 226 1.37 3.32 6.22
CA GLU A 226 2.60 4.08 6.39
C GLU A 226 3.31 4.39 5.06
N GLU A 227 3.21 3.49 4.09
CA GLU A 227 3.79 3.67 2.75
C GLU A 227 2.90 4.54 1.87
N PHE A 228 1.60 4.48 2.10
CA PHE A 228 0.61 5.16 1.26
C PHE A 228 0.30 6.57 1.75
N ILE A 229 0.04 6.74 3.04
CA ILE A 229 -0.40 7.99 3.63
C ILE A 229 0.73 8.67 4.41
N GLN A 230 1.13 8.11 5.54
CA GLN A 230 2.14 8.69 6.39
C GLN A 230 2.68 7.64 7.38
N GLY A 231 3.99 7.60 7.55
CA GLY A 231 4.65 6.69 8.46
C GLY A 231 5.88 7.31 9.14
N LEU A 232 6.33 6.68 10.19
CA LEU A 232 7.57 7.06 10.88
C LEU A 232 8.77 6.40 10.20
N ARG A 233 9.79 7.17 9.86
CA ARG A 233 11.05 6.66 9.31
C ARG A 233 12.23 7.16 10.15
N PRO A 234 13.29 6.36 10.29
CA PRO A 234 14.54 6.84 10.90
C PRO A 234 15.08 8.02 10.08
N ASP A 235 15.42 9.11 10.76
CA ASP A 235 16.13 10.21 10.13
C ASP A 235 17.62 9.87 10.03
N THR A 236 18.07 9.57 8.82
CA THR A 236 19.49 9.23 8.55
C THR A 236 20.41 10.45 8.47
N ASN A 237 19.87 11.67 8.48
CA ASN A 237 20.64 12.92 8.34
C ASN A 237 20.95 13.61 9.68
N ALA A 238 20.18 13.29 10.71
CA ALA A 238 20.48 13.75 12.05
C ALA A 238 21.49 12.80 12.65
N GLY A 239 22.72 13.15 12.87
CA GLY A 239 23.79 12.30 13.43
C GLY A 239 23.44 11.48 14.70
N GLY A 240 22.17 11.16 14.89
CA GLY A 240 21.53 10.34 15.91
C GLY A 240 20.19 9.81 15.42
N ILE A 241 19.58 8.85 16.14
CA ILE A 241 18.29 8.29 15.77
C ILE A 241 17.18 9.21 16.24
N SER A 242 16.66 9.96 15.31
CA SER A 242 15.34 10.58 15.42
C SER A 242 14.41 9.93 14.41
N PHE A 243 13.12 9.88 14.73
CA PHE A 243 12.09 9.48 13.77
C PHE A 243 11.48 10.74 13.19
N ILE A 244 11.43 10.78 11.87
CA ILE A 244 10.70 11.81 11.15
C ILE A 244 9.43 11.21 10.58
N THR A 245 8.37 11.96 10.59
CA THR A 245 7.17 11.63 9.84
C THR A 245 7.49 11.76 8.35
N SER A 246 7.34 10.65 7.62
CA SER A 246 7.55 10.60 6.18
C SER A 246 6.20 10.49 5.49
N ASP A 247 5.90 11.44 4.63
CA ASP A 247 4.68 11.42 3.84
C ASP A 247 4.73 10.27 2.83
N GLY A 248 3.66 9.48 2.78
CA GLY A 248 3.46 8.40 1.83
C GLY A 248 3.16 8.92 0.42
N VAL A 249 3.05 8.00 -0.52
CA VAL A 249 2.89 8.34 -1.93
C VAL A 249 1.59 9.10 -2.20
N PHE A 250 0.49 8.71 -1.55
CA PHE A 250 -0.82 9.33 -1.74
C PHE A 250 -0.88 10.73 -1.13
N LYS A 251 -0.32 10.91 0.07
CA LYS A 251 -0.27 12.24 0.69
C LYS A 251 0.52 13.21 -0.16
N ARG A 252 1.71 12.84 -0.65
CA ARG A 252 2.54 13.71 -1.48
C ARG A 252 1.83 14.17 -2.75
N ILE A 253 1.16 13.26 -3.47
CA ILE A 253 0.45 13.66 -4.70
C ILE A 253 -0.81 14.49 -4.38
N SER A 254 -1.48 14.23 -3.25
CA SER A 254 -2.60 15.06 -2.79
C SER A 254 -2.16 16.48 -2.48
N ASP A 255 -1.05 16.64 -1.77
CA ASP A 255 -0.48 17.95 -1.44
C ASP A 255 -0.04 18.70 -2.71
N ASN A 256 0.56 18.00 -3.67
CA ASN A 256 0.92 18.60 -4.98
C ASN A 256 -0.32 19.08 -5.74
N ALA A 257 -1.36 18.24 -5.79
CA ALA A 257 -2.61 18.58 -6.47
C ALA A 257 -3.35 19.74 -5.80
N LEU A 258 -3.32 19.80 -4.47
CA LEU A 258 -3.90 20.87 -3.68
C LEU A 258 -3.23 22.22 -3.98
N ASN A 259 -1.90 22.23 -4.12
CA ASN A 259 -1.13 23.43 -4.39
C ASN A 259 -1.17 23.87 -5.88
N ASP A 260 -1.74 23.07 -6.76
CA ASP A 260 -1.85 23.32 -8.20
C ASP A 260 -3.27 23.07 -8.70
N ALA A 261 -4.20 23.92 -8.28
CA ALA A 261 -5.63 23.82 -8.58
C ALA A 261 -5.98 23.83 -10.08
N GLY A 262 -5.10 24.40 -10.91
CA GLY A 262 -5.31 24.54 -12.35
C GLY A 262 -5.12 23.26 -13.15
N ASN A 263 -4.40 22.28 -12.60
CA ASN A 263 -4.01 21.05 -13.29
C ASN A 263 -4.63 19.82 -12.65
N ASN A 264 -4.83 18.76 -13.43
CA ASN A 264 -5.25 17.46 -12.95
C ASN A 264 -4.03 16.63 -12.53
N TYR A 265 -4.22 15.81 -11.50
CA TYR A 265 -3.25 14.87 -10.97
C TYR A 265 -3.82 13.45 -10.99
N VAL A 266 -2.97 12.47 -11.21
CA VAL A 266 -3.41 11.07 -11.32
C VAL A 266 -2.51 10.16 -10.50
N ILE A 267 -3.09 9.41 -9.57
CA ILE A 267 -2.41 8.26 -8.96
C ILE A 267 -2.90 6.97 -9.59
N ILE A 268 -1.97 6.14 -10.05
CA ILE A 268 -2.24 4.80 -10.57
C ILE A 268 -1.81 3.79 -9.50
N ILE A 269 -2.75 2.95 -9.10
CA ILE A 269 -2.55 1.87 -8.13
C ILE A 269 -2.71 0.54 -8.86
N ASP A 270 -1.60 -0.04 -9.27
CA ASP A 270 -1.61 -1.35 -9.94
C ASP A 270 -1.84 -2.45 -8.91
N GLU A 271 -2.62 -3.49 -9.27
CA GLU A 271 -2.99 -4.60 -8.40
C GLU A 271 -3.65 -4.15 -7.08
N ILE A 272 -4.59 -3.20 -7.16
CA ILE A 272 -5.19 -2.54 -5.98
C ILE A 272 -5.78 -3.54 -4.97
N ASN A 273 -6.26 -4.69 -5.42
CA ASN A 273 -6.85 -5.73 -4.59
C ASN A 273 -5.81 -6.63 -3.89
N ARG A 274 -4.49 -6.50 -4.16
CA ARG A 274 -3.45 -7.31 -3.49
C ARG A 274 -3.15 -6.86 -2.06
N ALA A 275 -3.51 -5.63 -1.69
CA ALA A 275 -3.45 -5.17 -0.30
C ALA A 275 -4.85 -5.14 0.33
N ASN A 276 -4.91 -5.03 1.65
CA ASN A 276 -6.15 -4.72 2.33
C ASN A 276 -6.45 -3.22 2.16
N ILE A 277 -7.27 -2.87 1.16
CA ILE A 277 -7.52 -1.49 0.75
C ILE A 277 -8.06 -0.65 1.91
N SER A 278 -8.98 -1.20 2.71
CA SER A 278 -9.57 -0.51 3.86
C SER A 278 -8.50 -0.16 4.91
N LYS A 279 -7.51 -1.04 5.12
CA LYS A 279 -6.39 -0.79 6.02
C LYS A 279 -5.39 0.23 5.44
N VAL A 280 -5.15 0.19 4.12
CA VAL A 280 -4.22 1.10 3.44
C VAL A 280 -4.76 2.53 3.39
N PHE A 281 -6.04 2.69 3.11
CA PHE A 281 -6.68 4.01 3.05
C PHE A 281 -7.08 4.54 4.43
N GLY A 282 -7.36 3.65 5.40
CA GLY A 282 -7.79 4.05 6.73
C GLY A 282 -8.98 5.01 6.70
N GLU A 283 -8.88 6.12 7.44
CA GLU A 283 -9.88 7.20 7.51
C GLU A 283 -10.10 7.92 6.18
N LEU A 284 -9.14 7.86 5.25
CA LEU A 284 -9.23 8.52 3.95
C LEU A 284 -10.27 7.90 3.01
N ILE A 285 -10.78 6.71 3.35
CA ILE A 285 -11.89 6.10 2.61
C ILE A 285 -13.06 7.08 2.44
N THR A 286 -13.33 7.88 3.47
CA THR A 286 -14.39 8.89 3.42
C THR A 286 -14.03 10.06 2.50
N LEU A 287 -12.78 10.50 2.51
CA LEU A 287 -12.30 11.66 1.74
C LEU A 287 -12.24 11.41 0.22
N ILE A 288 -12.17 10.16 -0.22
CA ILE A 288 -12.19 9.83 -1.65
C ILE A 288 -13.60 9.86 -2.26
N GLU A 289 -14.68 10.01 -1.46
CA GLU A 289 -16.02 10.24 -1.99
C GLU A 289 -16.06 11.53 -2.81
N THR A 290 -16.76 11.49 -3.95
CA THR A 290 -16.74 12.58 -4.94
C THR A 290 -17.17 13.92 -4.36
N ASP A 291 -18.19 13.92 -3.49
CA ASP A 291 -18.78 15.13 -2.91
C ASP A 291 -18.00 15.63 -1.67
N LYS A 292 -17.13 14.80 -1.10
CA LYS A 292 -16.31 15.13 0.09
C LYS A 292 -14.88 15.57 -0.25
N ARG A 293 -14.52 15.56 -1.53
CA ARG A 293 -13.24 16.09 -1.99
C ARG A 293 -13.14 17.56 -1.65
N TRP A 294 -11.93 18.00 -1.30
CA TRP A 294 -11.67 19.42 -1.05
C TRP A 294 -11.97 20.26 -2.30
N GLY A 295 -12.78 21.31 -2.17
CA GLY A 295 -13.34 22.08 -3.26
C GLY A 295 -14.69 21.57 -3.77
N GLU A 296 -15.33 20.61 -3.11
CA GLU A 296 -16.70 20.14 -3.43
C GLU A 296 -17.69 20.53 -2.34
N ILE A 297 -18.99 20.35 -2.59
CA ILE A 297 -20.06 20.88 -1.75
C ILE A 297 -20.07 20.36 -0.30
N ASN A 298 -19.61 19.14 -0.08
CA ASN A 298 -19.52 18.50 1.25
C ASN A 298 -18.05 18.25 1.64
N GLU A 299 -17.15 19.16 1.21
CA GLU A 299 -15.73 19.03 1.49
C GLU A 299 -15.44 18.71 2.94
N THR A 300 -14.51 17.81 3.15
CA THR A 300 -14.16 17.29 4.48
C THR A 300 -12.67 17.06 4.58
N CYS A 301 -12.11 17.33 5.75
CA CYS A 301 -10.72 17.00 6.08
C CYS A 301 -10.68 16.06 7.29
N VAL A 302 -9.54 15.44 7.50
CA VAL A 302 -9.23 14.61 8.67
C VAL A 302 -7.92 15.06 9.29
N THR A 303 -7.74 14.80 10.58
CA THR A 303 -6.45 14.97 11.24
C THR A 303 -5.72 13.63 11.23
N LEU A 304 -4.55 13.61 10.58
CA LEU A 304 -3.68 12.42 10.54
C LEU A 304 -3.05 12.16 11.90
N GLN A 305 -2.49 10.98 12.11
CA GLN A 305 -1.82 10.61 13.38
C GLN A 305 -0.64 11.53 13.73
N SER A 306 -0.06 12.22 12.76
CA SER A 306 0.97 13.27 12.98
C SER A 306 0.42 14.58 13.53
N GLY A 307 -0.90 14.77 13.55
CA GLY A 307 -1.55 16.05 13.79
C GLY A 307 -1.74 16.91 12.54
N ASP A 308 -1.25 16.49 11.36
CA ASP A 308 -1.46 17.24 10.12
C ASP A 308 -2.92 17.17 9.68
N VAL A 309 -3.51 18.30 9.29
CA VAL A 309 -4.84 18.34 8.65
C VAL A 309 -4.67 17.95 7.19
N PHE A 310 -5.46 16.98 6.75
CA PHE A 310 -5.37 16.40 5.41
C PHE A 310 -6.73 16.33 4.72
N ALA A 311 -6.74 16.67 3.43
CA ALA A 311 -7.89 16.52 2.55
C ALA A 311 -7.43 15.95 1.20
N VAL A 312 -8.37 15.36 0.47
CA VAL A 312 -8.14 14.89 -0.89
C VAL A 312 -8.77 15.86 -1.88
N PRO A 313 -7.98 16.57 -2.71
CA PRO A 313 -8.51 17.61 -3.57
C PRO A 313 -9.31 17.05 -4.76
N ASN A 314 -10.21 17.88 -5.30
CA ASN A 314 -11.12 17.52 -6.40
C ASN A 314 -10.46 17.41 -7.78
N ASN A 315 -9.16 17.75 -7.89
CA ASN A 315 -8.33 17.59 -9.08
C ASN A 315 -7.40 16.37 -9.03
N LEU A 316 -7.48 15.54 -7.98
CA LEU A 316 -6.75 14.27 -7.87
C LEU A 316 -7.63 13.10 -8.29
N TYR A 317 -7.20 12.36 -9.31
CA TYR A 317 -7.87 11.18 -9.84
C TYR A 317 -7.17 9.90 -9.39
N ILE A 318 -7.94 8.86 -9.08
CA ILE A 318 -7.42 7.56 -8.65
C ILE A 318 -7.79 6.51 -9.70
N ILE A 319 -6.79 5.86 -10.27
CA ILE A 319 -6.95 4.74 -11.19
C ILE A 319 -6.42 3.48 -10.52
N GLY A 320 -7.28 2.50 -10.23
CA GLY A 320 -6.88 1.17 -9.81
C GLY A 320 -6.84 0.19 -10.97
N THR A 321 -5.95 -0.81 -10.95
CA THR A 321 -6.10 -2.00 -11.79
C THR A 321 -6.32 -3.22 -10.91
N MET A 322 -7.10 -4.19 -11.39
CA MET A 322 -7.44 -5.40 -10.66
C MET A 322 -7.53 -6.59 -11.60
N ASN A 323 -6.83 -7.67 -11.25
CA ASN A 323 -7.04 -8.97 -11.88
C ASN A 323 -8.24 -9.65 -11.23
N SER A 324 -9.30 -9.88 -12.03
CA SER A 324 -10.53 -10.50 -11.53
C SER A 324 -10.44 -12.00 -11.34
N ALA A 325 -9.52 -12.68 -12.03
CA ALA A 325 -9.29 -14.12 -11.90
C ALA A 325 -8.66 -14.54 -10.56
N ASP A 326 -7.99 -13.63 -9.86
CA ASP A 326 -7.26 -13.90 -8.63
C ASP A 326 -8.23 -14.04 -7.42
N LYS A 327 -8.66 -15.27 -7.15
CA LYS A 327 -9.59 -15.59 -6.03
C LYS A 327 -8.92 -15.58 -4.65
N SER A 328 -7.60 -15.56 -4.58
CA SER A 328 -6.81 -15.55 -3.33
C SER A 328 -6.67 -14.17 -2.69
N ILE A 329 -7.24 -13.13 -3.31
CA ILE A 329 -7.05 -11.74 -2.96
C ILE A 329 -8.30 -11.17 -2.30
N SER A 330 -8.14 -10.14 -1.47
CA SER A 330 -9.23 -9.50 -0.74
C SER A 330 -10.34 -9.03 -1.68
N LEU A 331 -11.57 -9.44 -1.40
CA LEU A 331 -12.75 -8.86 -2.03
C LEU A 331 -12.80 -7.37 -1.68
N ILE A 332 -13.00 -6.53 -2.68
CA ILE A 332 -13.26 -5.11 -2.45
C ILE A 332 -14.57 -5.02 -1.64
N ASP A 333 -14.49 -4.45 -0.45
CA ASP A 333 -15.65 -4.30 0.42
C ASP A 333 -16.73 -3.38 -0.19
N ALA A 334 -17.96 -3.48 0.30
CA ALA A 334 -19.09 -2.74 -0.23
C ALA A 334 -18.90 -1.21 -0.07
N ALA A 335 -18.15 -0.77 0.95
CA ALA A 335 -17.89 0.64 1.19
C ALA A 335 -16.99 1.23 0.12
N LEU A 336 -15.95 0.50 -0.27
CA LEU A 336 -15.05 0.90 -1.37
C LEU A 336 -15.72 0.76 -2.73
N ARG A 337 -16.52 -0.31 -2.94
CA ARG A 337 -17.16 -0.57 -4.22
C ARG A 337 -18.05 0.60 -4.69
N ARG A 338 -18.72 1.28 -3.77
CA ARG A 338 -19.56 2.45 -4.09
C ARG A 338 -18.78 3.73 -4.41
N ARG A 339 -17.48 3.78 -4.09
CA ARG A 339 -16.63 4.96 -4.29
C ARG A 339 -15.84 4.93 -5.58
N PHE A 340 -15.83 3.79 -6.27
CA PHE A 340 -15.12 3.60 -7.52
C PHE A 340 -16.09 3.25 -8.65
N GLU A 341 -15.84 3.79 -9.83
CA GLU A 341 -16.45 3.32 -11.07
C GLU A 341 -15.63 2.13 -11.59
N PHE A 342 -16.32 1.03 -11.91
CA PHE A 342 -15.68 -0.20 -12.38
C PHE A 342 -15.74 -0.26 -13.90
N VAL A 343 -14.57 -0.29 -14.54
CA VAL A 343 -14.40 -0.36 -15.99
C VAL A 343 -13.87 -1.74 -16.36
N GLU A 344 -14.74 -2.56 -16.94
CA GLU A 344 -14.36 -3.91 -17.37
C GLU A 344 -13.52 -3.87 -18.65
N GLN A 345 -12.46 -4.65 -18.70
CA GLN A 345 -11.57 -4.78 -19.85
C GLN A 345 -11.53 -6.21 -20.33
N TYR A 346 -12.16 -6.44 -21.48
CA TYR A 346 -12.26 -7.73 -22.12
C TYR A 346 -11.04 -8.06 -22.99
N PRO A 347 -10.81 -9.37 -23.29
CA PRO A 347 -9.91 -9.78 -24.34
C PRO A 347 -10.35 -9.21 -25.70
N VAL A 348 -9.42 -8.65 -26.45
CA VAL A 348 -9.69 -8.07 -27.78
C VAL A 348 -8.91 -8.87 -28.82
N SER A 349 -9.53 -9.85 -29.44
CA SER A 349 -8.90 -10.75 -30.43
C SER A 349 -8.42 -10.03 -31.68
N SER A 350 -9.05 -8.90 -32.06
CA SER A 350 -8.63 -8.10 -33.22
C SER A 350 -7.25 -7.43 -33.08
N LEU A 351 -6.66 -7.47 -31.87
CA LEU A 351 -5.28 -7.02 -31.64
C LEU A 351 -4.22 -8.07 -32.03
N ILE A 352 -4.65 -9.30 -32.34
CA ILE A 352 -3.78 -10.39 -32.78
C ILE A 352 -3.74 -10.38 -34.31
N ASP A 353 -2.53 -10.24 -34.87
CA ASP A 353 -2.33 -10.13 -36.30
C ASP A 353 -2.45 -11.51 -37.01
N ASP A 354 -2.01 -12.58 -36.36
CA ASP A 354 -2.03 -13.94 -36.90
C ASP A 354 -3.45 -14.53 -36.80
N PRO A 355 -4.07 -14.93 -37.91
CA PRO A 355 -5.45 -15.43 -37.93
C PRO A 355 -5.62 -16.78 -37.21
N VAL A 356 -4.58 -17.63 -37.17
CA VAL A 356 -4.63 -18.92 -36.45
C VAL A 356 -4.64 -18.67 -34.98
N LEU A 357 -3.72 -17.85 -34.48
CA LEU A 357 -3.63 -17.48 -33.06
C LEU A 357 -4.91 -16.77 -32.59
N LYS A 358 -5.45 -15.86 -33.42
CA LYS A 358 -6.71 -15.18 -33.15
C LYS A 358 -7.85 -16.20 -33.00
N GLY A 359 -7.99 -17.13 -33.93
CA GLY A 359 -9.03 -18.16 -33.90
C GLY A 359 -8.91 -19.09 -32.69
N VAL A 360 -7.69 -19.44 -32.29
CA VAL A 360 -7.44 -20.25 -31.08
C VAL A 360 -7.89 -19.51 -29.83
N LEU A 361 -7.50 -18.23 -29.67
CA LEU A 361 -7.95 -17.42 -28.52
C LEU A 361 -9.47 -17.31 -28.43
N GLU A 362 -10.13 -17.02 -29.56
CA GLU A 362 -11.59 -16.89 -29.62
C GLU A 362 -12.30 -18.19 -29.20
N LYS A 363 -11.84 -19.34 -29.73
CA LYS A 363 -12.39 -20.65 -29.36
C LYS A 363 -12.15 -21.00 -27.89
N ILE A 364 -10.93 -20.80 -27.37
CA ILE A 364 -10.65 -21.04 -25.95
C ILE A 364 -11.57 -20.20 -25.08
N ASN A 365 -11.67 -18.90 -25.34
CA ASN A 365 -12.49 -17.99 -24.54
C ASN A 365 -13.99 -18.31 -24.63
N LEU A 366 -14.48 -18.76 -25.78
CA LEU A 366 -15.87 -19.21 -25.91
C LEU A 366 -16.12 -20.42 -25.01
N ILE A 367 -15.24 -21.41 -25.03
CA ILE A 367 -15.37 -22.62 -24.20
C ILE A 367 -15.25 -22.27 -22.71
N LEU A 368 -14.34 -21.36 -22.34
CA LEU A 368 -14.19 -20.92 -20.96
C LEU A 368 -15.44 -20.19 -20.47
N ALA A 369 -15.99 -19.28 -21.27
CA ALA A 369 -17.23 -18.56 -20.95
C ALA A 369 -18.40 -19.52 -20.70
N ASP A 370 -18.57 -20.53 -21.55
CA ASP A 370 -19.63 -21.52 -21.44
C ASP A 370 -19.43 -22.47 -20.26
N SER A 371 -18.18 -22.91 -20.00
CA SER A 371 -17.90 -23.93 -18.98
C SER A 371 -17.71 -23.39 -17.57
N LEU A 372 -17.31 -22.14 -17.42
CA LEU A 372 -17.01 -21.48 -16.15
C LEU A 372 -18.04 -20.42 -15.76
N GLU A 373 -18.92 -20.06 -16.70
CA GLU A 373 -19.98 -19.02 -16.54
C GLU A 373 -19.44 -17.69 -15.94
N SER A 374 -18.21 -17.32 -16.31
CA SER A 374 -17.52 -16.15 -15.78
C SER A 374 -16.62 -15.48 -16.82
N SER A 375 -16.75 -14.17 -16.96
CA SER A 375 -15.86 -13.33 -17.78
C SER A 375 -14.49 -13.13 -17.14
N ASP A 376 -14.37 -13.37 -15.82
CA ASP A 376 -13.15 -13.17 -15.06
C ASP A 376 -12.04 -14.17 -15.41
N LEU A 377 -12.42 -15.35 -15.91
CA LEU A 377 -11.53 -16.46 -16.21
C LEU A 377 -11.23 -16.61 -17.71
N LEU A 378 -11.43 -15.55 -18.48
CA LEU A 378 -11.03 -15.52 -19.89
C LEU A 378 -9.50 -15.36 -20.03
N ILE A 379 -9.00 -15.67 -21.21
CA ILE A 379 -7.59 -15.50 -21.54
C ILE A 379 -7.39 -14.19 -22.30
N GLY A 380 -6.49 -13.34 -21.82
CA GLY A 380 -6.19 -12.07 -22.45
C GLY A 380 -5.41 -12.23 -23.76
N HIS A 381 -5.55 -11.26 -24.63
CA HIS A 381 -4.90 -11.24 -25.94
C HIS A 381 -3.37 -11.04 -25.88
N SER A 382 -2.83 -10.54 -24.78
CA SER A 382 -1.40 -10.24 -24.64
C SER A 382 -0.50 -11.48 -24.76
N TYR A 383 -1.00 -12.65 -24.43
CA TYR A 383 -0.26 -13.90 -24.59
C TYR A 383 0.07 -14.22 -26.06
N PHE A 384 -0.73 -13.70 -26.99
CA PHE A 384 -0.64 -14.00 -28.42
C PHE A 384 -0.12 -12.82 -29.26
N MET A 385 -0.05 -11.61 -28.70
CA MET A 385 0.37 -10.41 -29.43
C MET A 385 1.83 -10.50 -29.89
N GLY A 386 2.09 -10.07 -31.13
CA GLY A 386 3.44 -10.07 -31.73
C GLY A 386 4.03 -11.46 -31.99
N ARG A 387 3.18 -12.50 -31.96
CA ARG A 387 3.53 -13.89 -32.24
C ARG A 387 2.90 -14.38 -33.55
N THR A 388 3.39 -15.50 -34.09
CA THR A 388 2.83 -16.17 -35.26
C THR A 388 2.38 -17.59 -34.92
N ALA A 389 1.70 -18.27 -35.83
CA ALA A 389 1.26 -19.65 -35.67
C ALA A 389 2.43 -20.61 -35.34
N ASP A 390 3.64 -20.28 -35.72
CA ASP A 390 4.85 -21.09 -35.37
C ASP A 390 5.10 -21.12 -33.85
N ASN A 391 4.70 -20.10 -33.14
CA ASN A 391 4.83 -20.01 -31.67
C ASN A 391 3.67 -20.68 -30.92
N LEU A 392 2.65 -21.21 -31.59
CA LEU A 392 1.43 -21.70 -30.96
C LEU A 392 1.71 -22.73 -29.86
N CYS A 393 2.53 -23.75 -30.15
CA CYS A 393 2.85 -24.78 -29.16
C CYS A 393 3.59 -24.20 -27.95
N GLU A 394 4.50 -23.25 -28.15
CA GLU A 394 5.21 -22.53 -27.07
C GLU A 394 4.26 -21.74 -26.19
N ILE A 395 3.36 -20.95 -26.79
CA ILE A 395 2.36 -20.16 -26.09
C ILE A 395 1.45 -21.06 -25.25
N LEU A 396 0.93 -22.12 -25.87
CA LEU A 396 0.04 -23.05 -25.18
C LEU A 396 0.74 -23.73 -24.01
N ASN A 397 1.92 -24.30 -24.23
CA ASN A 397 2.62 -25.07 -23.20
C ASN A 397 3.12 -24.21 -22.03
N ASN A 398 3.64 -23.02 -22.32
CA ASN A 398 4.31 -22.21 -21.32
C ASN A 398 3.36 -21.23 -20.59
N SER A 399 2.22 -20.88 -21.20
CA SER A 399 1.34 -19.85 -20.68
C SER A 399 -0.10 -20.32 -20.50
N ILE A 400 -0.71 -20.88 -21.52
CA ILE A 400 -2.16 -21.14 -21.52
C ILE A 400 -2.50 -22.42 -20.75
N ILE A 401 -1.79 -23.51 -21.01
CA ILE A 401 -2.04 -24.78 -20.33
C ILE A 401 -1.87 -24.66 -18.81
N PRO A 402 -0.80 -24.06 -18.26
CA PRO A 402 -0.69 -23.80 -16.84
C PRO A 402 -1.89 -23.04 -16.28
N LEU A 403 -2.35 -22.00 -16.97
CA LEU A 403 -3.50 -21.19 -16.56
C LEU A 403 -4.82 -21.99 -16.61
N LEU A 404 -5.02 -22.82 -17.62
CA LEU A 404 -6.18 -23.72 -17.68
C LEU A 404 -6.20 -24.74 -16.53
N TYR A 405 -5.03 -25.23 -16.09
CA TYR A 405 -4.95 -26.09 -14.91
C TYR A 405 -5.37 -25.37 -13.63
N GLU A 406 -5.01 -24.10 -13.46
CA GLU A 406 -5.48 -23.29 -12.35
C GLU A 406 -7.01 -23.07 -12.39
N TYR A 407 -7.54 -22.73 -13.55
CA TYR A 407 -8.98 -22.47 -13.72
C TYR A 407 -9.85 -23.72 -13.50
N TYR A 408 -9.37 -24.88 -13.87
CA TYR A 408 -10.08 -26.15 -13.69
C TYR A 408 -9.60 -26.98 -12.49
N TYR A 409 -8.85 -26.37 -11.55
CA TYR A 409 -8.38 -27.04 -10.31
C TYR A 409 -7.67 -28.37 -10.62
N ASP A 410 -6.65 -28.32 -11.47
CA ASP A 410 -5.87 -29.48 -11.95
C ASP A 410 -6.69 -30.61 -12.63
N ASN A 411 -7.91 -30.32 -13.09
CA ASN A 411 -8.74 -31.29 -13.80
C ASN A 411 -8.26 -31.48 -15.24
N LYS A 412 -7.36 -32.43 -15.43
CA LYS A 412 -6.72 -32.76 -16.71
C LYS A 412 -7.72 -33.04 -17.84
N LYS A 413 -8.83 -33.74 -17.56
CA LYS A 413 -9.83 -34.07 -18.58
C LYS A 413 -10.52 -32.83 -19.15
N LYS A 414 -10.81 -31.85 -18.31
CA LYS A 414 -11.38 -30.56 -18.74
C LYS A 414 -10.39 -29.77 -19.60
N VAL A 415 -9.10 -29.73 -19.18
CA VAL A 415 -8.04 -29.08 -19.96
C VAL A 415 -7.90 -29.70 -21.36
N ILE A 416 -7.87 -31.06 -21.44
CA ILE A 416 -7.83 -31.77 -22.72
C ILE A 416 -9.06 -31.42 -23.57
N GLY A 417 -10.25 -31.35 -22.98
CA GLY A 417 -11.48 -31.02 -23.68
C GLY A 417 -11.41 -29.63 -24.33
N VAL A 418 -10.94 -28.61 -23.57
CA VAL A 418 -10.74 -27.25 -24.09
C VAL A 418 -9.74 -27.25 -25.26
N LEU A 419 -8.58 -27.88 -25.09
CA LEU A 419 -7.55 -27.93 -26.09
C LEU A 419 -8.01 -28.66 -27.36
N SER A 420 -8.66 -29.82 -27.21
CA SER A 420 -9.15 -30.62 -28.35
C SER A 420 -10.14 -29.87 -29.20
N GLU A 421 -11.04 -29.10 -28.60
CA GLU A 421 -12.02 -28.33 -29.36
C GLU A 421 -11.41 -27.04 -29.94
N ALA A 422 -10.57 -26.33 -29.18
CA ALA A 422 -9.94 -25.09 -29.63
C ALA A 422 -8.95 -25.30 -30.78
N LEU A 423 -8.25 -26.43 -30.78
CA LEU A 423 -7.22 -26.78 -31.77
C LEU A 423 -7.74 -27.59 -32.96
N LYS A 424 -9.04 -27.84 -33.01
CA LYS A 424 -9.66 -28.57 -34.12
C LYS A 424 -9.37 -27.93 -35.49
N GLY A 425 -8.76 -28.69 -36.37
CA GLY A 425 -8.34 -28.23 -37.71
C GLY A 425 -6.99 -27.53 -37.76
N ILE A 426 -6.21 -27.56 -36.68
CA ILE A 426 -4.84 -27.07 -36.60
C ILE A 426 -3.91 -28.28 -36.53
N ASP A 427 -2.79 -28.22 -37.24
CA ASP A 427 -1.84 -29.33 -37.34
C ASP A 427 -0.93 -29.42 -36.12
N VAL A 428 -1.52 -29.83 -34.98
CA VAL A 428 -0.87 -30.02 -33.69
C VAL A 428 -1.43 -31.26 -32.98
N LYS A 429 -0.58 -31.90 -32.17
CA LYS A 429 -0.91 -33.09 -31.40
C LYS A 429 -0.94 -32.80 -29.92
N ILE A 430 -1.97 -33.23 -29.20
CA ILE A 430 -2.07 -33.17 -27.74
C ILE A 430 -1.42 -34.41 -27.17
N ILE A 431 -0.39 -34.24 -26.35
CA ILE A 431 0.35 -35.30 -25.66
C ILE A 431 -0.17 -35.42 -24.26
N ASP A 432 -0.77 -36.58 -23.94
CA ASP A 432 -1.31 -36.93 -22.65
C ASP A 432 -0.57 -38.10 -22.01
N GLU A 433 0.41 -37.79 -21.19
CA GLU A 433 1.15 -38.80 -20.41
C GLU A 433 0.54 -38.90 -18.98
N LYS A 434 0.57 -40.11 -18.40
CA LYS A 434 -0.08 -40.38 -17.11
C LYS A 434 0.40 -39.50 -15.95
N ILE A 435 1.68 -39.17 -15.93
CA ILE A 435 2.34 -38.49 -14.79
C ILE A 435 2.77 -37.06 -15.05
N SER A 436 2.50 -36.52 -16.24
CA SER A 436 2.84 -35.15 -16.61
C SER A 436 1.58 -34.33 -16.91
N ARG A 437 1.72 -32.99 -16.89
CA ARG A 437 0.72 -32.09 -17.48
C ARG A 437 0.65 -32.31 -18.98
N VAL A 438 -0.51 -32.05 -19.56
CA VAL A 438 -0.71 -32.09 -21.03
C VAL A 438 0.25 -31.14 -21.73
N ARG A 439 0.75 -31.54 -22.90
CA ARG A 439 1.55 -30.70 -23.77
C ARG A 439 0.98 -30.73 -25.20
N VAL A 440 1.32 -29.70 -25.98
CA VAL A 440 0.98 -29.62 -27.41
C VAL A 440 2.25 -29.58 -28.22
N GLU A 441 2.34 -30.41 -29.25
CA GLU A 441 3.47 -30.48 -30.17
C GLU A 441 2.97 -30.31 -31.60
N LYS A 442 3.82 -29.84 -32.53
CA LYS A 442 3.50 -29.88 -33.96
C LYS A 442 3.26 -31.33 -34.38
N ALA A 443 2.25 -31.59 -35.21
CA ALA A 443 2.07 -32.90 -35.78
C ALA A 443 3.27 -33.19 -36.71
N ASP A 444 3.85 -34.37 -36.59
CA ASP A 444 4.92 -34.81 -37.51
C ASP A 444 4.34 -34.80 -38.92
N VAL A 445 4.92 -34.00 -39.80
CA VAL A 445 4.66 -34.11 -41.23
C VAL A 445 5.16 -35.48 -41.66
N GLN A 446 4.26 -36.45 -41.79
CA GLN A 446 4.62 -37.71 -42.44
C GLN A 446 5.05 -37.36 -43.88
N GLU A 447 6.33 -37.49 -44.18
CA GLU A 447 6.84 -37.45 -45.55
C GLU A 447 6.18 -38.51 -46.43
#